data_d3c75f1dc201e7c2ec1e017b28f305a1
#
_entry.id   d3c75f1dc201e7c2ec1e017b28f305a1
#
_cell.length_a   1.000
_cell.length_b   1.000
_cell.length_c   1.000
_cell.angle_alpha   90.00
_cell.angle_beta   90.00
_cell.angle_gamma   90.00
#
_symmetry.space_group_name_H-M   'P 1'
#
loop_
_entity.id
_entity.type
_entity.pdbx_description
1 polymer ?
#
loop_
_entity_poly.entity_id
_entity_poly.type
_entity_poly.pdbx_seq_one_letter_code
_entity_poly.pdbx_strand_id
1 'polypeptide(L)'
;SCWTILDAMPIDFSLDPPRDKKLLRRQLQAERLSMIDRHQRAMHLQEVLRVWLVNRDETAIGAYWPIKGEFDALPALFRWTEGEDVKGRHRVIGLPVIDRETRQLRFHRWYPGCPMEEDAYGIPKPKDTDRFAPQLLLVPCVGFGPGGLRLGYGGGFYDRTLATLEPRPFTVGVGYAHGFIPWLEGEPHDVPLDAVLTEDGVAWQKAG
;
A
#
# COMPACT_ATOMS: atom_id res chain seq x y z
N SER A 1 36.39 8.26 0.84
CA SER A 1 35.05 7.84 1.22
C SER A 1 34.64 6.64 0.37
N CYS A 2 34.95 5.46 0.90
CA CYS A 2 34.83 4.15 0.23
C CYS A 2 33.51 3.44 0.56
N TRP A 3 32.45 4.18 0.91
CA TRP A 3 31.20 3.60 1.44
C TRP A 3 30.03 3.56 0.45
N THR A 4 30.26 4.06 -0.77
CA THR A 4 29.15 4.27 -1.72
C THR A 4 28.95 3.13 -2.72
N ILE A 5 29.83 2.17 -2.80
CA ILE A 5 29.79 1.12 -3.83
C ILE A 5 29.15 -0.19 -3.33
N LEU A 6 29.20 -0.45 -2.03
CA LEU A 6 28.63 -1.69 -1.45
C LEU A 6 27.09 -1.66 -1.30
N ASP A 7 26.48 -0.48 -1.29
CA ASP A 7 25.02 -0.35 -1.17
C ASP A 7 24.26 -0.50 -2.50
N ALA A 8 24.96 -0.64 -3.62
CA ALA A 8 24.35 -0.66 -4.96
C ALA A 8 24.40 -2.01 -5.67
N MET A 9 24.91 -3.05 -5.05
CA MET A 9 24.92 -4.38 -5.66
C MET A 9 23.54 -5.04 -5.48
N PRO A 10 22.88 -5.48 -6.56
CA PRO A 10 21.66 -6.26 -6.42
C PRO A 10 22.01 -7.54 -5.66
N ILE A 11 21.23 -7.88 -4.62
CA ILE A 11 21.33 -9.18 -3.98
C ILE A 11 20.83 -10.20 -4.99
N ASP A 12 21.65 -11.17 -5.26
CA ASP A 12 21.23 -12.36 -5.99
C ASP A 12 20.41 -13.25 -5.03
N PHE A 13 19.10 -13.15 -5.13
CA PHE A 13 18.17 -13.97 -4.34
C PHE A 13 18.33 -15.48 -4.60
N SER A 14 19.11 -15.87 -5.62
CA SER A 14 19.35 -17.28 -5.94
C SER A 14 20.38 -17.94 -5.01
N LEU A 15 21.22 -17.17 -4.33
CA LEU A 15 22.34 -17.69 -3.57
C LEU A 15 22.14 -17.76 -2.05
N ASP A 16 21.42 -16.84 -1.43
CA ASP A 16 20.98 -16.92 -0.02
C ASP A 16 20.16 -15.66 0.33
N PRO A 17 18.83 -15.72 0.23
CA PRO A 17 18.01 -14.55 0.49
C PRO A 17 18.17 -14.11 1.95
N PRO A 18 18.34 -12.80 2.21
CA PRO A 18 18.44 -12.31 3.56
C PRO A 18 17.17 -12.62 4.33
N ARG A 19 17.30 -13.43 5.39
CA ARG A 19 16.18 -13.75 6.29
C ARG A 19 15.87 -12.59 7.23
N ASP A 20 16.81 -11.65 7.39
CA ASP A 20 16.60 -10.42 8.14
C ASP A 20 15.65 -9.49 7.39
N LYS A 21 14.46 -9.32 7.91
CA LYS A 21 13.43 -8.46 7.32
C LYS A 21 13.88 -7.01 7.16
N LYS A 22 14.69 -6.50 8.07
CA LYS A 22 15.23 -5.13 8.00
C LYS A 22 16.13 -4.95 6.77
N LEU A 23 17.01 -5.89 6.54
CA LEU A 23 17.91 -5.90 5.38
C LEU A 23 17.11 -6.08 4.09
N LEU A 24 16.15 -6.98 4.09
CA LEU A 24 15.27 -7.25 2.97
C LEU A 24 14.47 -5.99 2.57
N ARG A 25 13.94 -5.25 3.55
CA ARG A 25 13.24 -3.98 3.29
C ARG A 25 14.13 -2.96 2.60
N ARG A 26 15.33 -2.75 3.11
CA ARG A 26 16.31 -1.82 2.53
C ARG A 26 16.57 -2.14 1.07
N GLN A 27 16.76 -3.41 0.79
CA GLN A 27 17.06 -3.86 -0.55
C GLN A 27 15.91 -3.71 -1.52
N LEU A 28 14.74 -4.16 -1.15
CA LEU A 28 13.55 -4.03 -2.00
C LEU A 28 13.24 -2.56 -2.29
N GLN A 29 13.45 -1.68 -1.30
CA GLN A 29 13.30 -0.24 -1.50
C GLN A 29 14.35 0.32 -2.48
N ALA A 30 15.61 -0.11 -2.34
CA ALA A 30 16.69 0.30 -3.24
C ALA A 30 16.43 -0.17 -4.67
N GLU A 31 16.01 -1.41 -4.86
CA GLU A 31 15.62 -1.97 -6.16
C GLU A 31 14.48 -1.18 -6.79
N ARG A 32 13.46 -0.84 -6.00
CA ARG A 32 12.32 -0.04 -6.47
C ARG A 32 12.76 1.32 -6.97
N LEU A 33 13.61 2.02 -6.22
CA LEU A 33 14.11 3.35 -6.60
C LEU A 33 15.01 3.31 -7.82
N SER A 34 15.78 2.24 -8.02
CA SER A 34 16.70 2.09 -9.16
C SER A 34 16.06 1.50 -10.41
N MET A 35 14.80 1.12 -10.35
CA MET A 35 14.08 0.48 -11.44
C MET A 35 13.92 1.46 -12.62
N ILE A 36 14.55 1.17 -13.75
CA ILE A 36 14.61 2.05 -14.93
C ILE A 36 13.21 2.26 -15.53
N ASP A 37 12.41 1.20 -15.58
CA ASP A 37 11.07 1.19 -16.17
C ASP A 37 9.96 1.40 -15.14
N ARG A 38 10.26 1.98 -13.99
CA ARG A 38 9.29 2.18 -12.91
C ARG A 38 8.06 2.98 -13.36
N HIS A 39 8.26 4.00 -14.19
CA HIS A 39 7.16 4.79 -14.71
C HIS A 39 6.21 3.98 -15.58
N GLN A 40 6.73 3.13 -16.46
CA GLN A 40 5.92 2.23 -17.27
C GLN A 40 5.17 1.20 -16.41
N ARG A 41 5.85 0.64 -15.42
CA ARG A 41 5.24 -0.30 -14.47
C ARG A 41 4.12 0.38 -13.67
N ALA A 42 4.32 1.63 -13.27
CA ALA A 42 3.28 2.42 -12.60
C ALA A 42 2.05 2.63 -13.49
N MET A 43 2.24 2.88 -14.79
CA MET A 43 1.13 3.00 -15.74
C MET A 43 0.34 1.69 -15.86
N HIS A 44 1.03 0.56 -15.93
CA HIS A 44 0.38 -0.77 -15.96
C HIS A 44 -0.38 -1.04 -14.65
N LEU A 45 0.20 -0.70 -13.52
CA LEU A 45 -0.45 -0.91 -12.22
C LEU A 45 -1.68 0.00 -12.04
N GLN A 46 -1.64 1.22 -12.55
CA GLN A 46 -2.83 2.08 -12.60
C GLN A 46 -3.97 1.42 -13.37
N GLU A 47 -3.67 0.80 -14.49
CA GLU A 47 -4.68 0.11 -15.31
C GLU A 47 -5.20 -1.15 -14.59
N VAL A 48 -4.32 -1.91 -13.96
CA VAL A 48 -4.72 -3.07 -13.14
C VAL A 48 -5.68 -2.63 -12.03
N LEU A 49 -5.35 -1.57 -11.31
CA LEU A 49 -6.20 -1.03 -10.24
C LEU A 49 -7.55 -0.56 -10.79
N ARG A 50 -7.55 0.19 -11.87
CA ARG A 50 -8.78 0.69 -12.50
C ARG A 50 -9.71 -0.45 -12.88
N VAL A 51 -9.20 -1.47 -13.56
CA VAL A 51 -9.99 -2.63 -13.99
C VAL A 51 -10.49 -3.43 -12.79
N TRP A 52 -9.64 -3.64 -11.80
CA TRP A 52 -10.02 -4.39 -10.60
C TRP A 52 -11.15 -3.71 -9.83
N LEU A 53 -11.16 -2.37 -9.75
CA LEU A 53 -12.19 -1.61 -9.05
C LEU A 53 -13.56 -1.65 -9.75
N VAL A 54 -13.61 -1.92 -11.05
CA VAL A 54 -14.88 -1.94 -11.82
C VAL A 54 -15.92 -2.88 -11.19
N ASN A 55 -15.49 -4.03 -10.68
CA ASN A 55 -16.39 -5.05 -10.12
C ASN A 55 -16.50 -4.97 -8.59
N ARG A 56 -16.11 -3.86 -7.99
CA ARG A 56 -16.19 -3.65 -6.53
C ARG A 56 -17.36 -2.76 -6.15
N ASP A 57 -17.99 -3.08 -5.02
CA ASP A 57 -19.17 -2.36 -4.52
C ASP A 57 -18.84 -1.31 -3.46
N GLU A 58 -17.61 -1.28 -2.96
CA GLU A 58 -17.20 -0.32 -1.94
C GLU A 58 -17.29 1.10 -2.46
N THR A 59 -17.69 2.03 -1.61
CA THR A 59 -17.80 3.46 -1.93
C THR A 59 -16.84 4.32 -1.12
N ALA A 60 -16.15 3.73 -0.14
CA ALA A 60 -15.23 4.44 0.74
C ALA A 60 -13.89 3.69 0.78
N ILE A 61 -12.85 4.30 0.22
CA ILE A 61 -11.51 3.73 0.11
C ILE A 61 -10.53 4.51 0.94
N GLY A 62 -9.83 3.82 1.85
CA GLY A 62 -8.62 4.32 2.49
C GLY A 62 -7.41 4.05 1.59
N ALA A 63 -6.69 5.10 1.26
CA ALA A 63 -5.49 5.03 0.44
C ALA A 63 -4.23 5.35 1.25
N TYR A 64 -3.14 5.65 0.59
CA TYR A 64 -1.90 6.07 1.21
C TYR A 64 -1.25 7.18 0.37
N TRP A 65 -0.49 8.04 1.03
CA TRP A 65 0.38 8.98 0.33
C TRP A 65 1.67 8.27 -0.08
N PRO A 66 2.04 8.27 -1.37
CA PRO A 66 3.21 7.52 -1.84
C PRO A 66 4.52 8.12 -1.33
N ILE A 67 5.38 7.27 -0.81
CA ILE A 67 6.72 7.62 -0.34
C ILE A 67 7.75 6.66 -0.94
N LYS A 68 9.02 7.10 -1.02
CA LYS A 68 10.16 6.22 -1.39
C LYS A 68 9.95 5.40 -2.66
N GLY A 69 9.38 6.00 -3.68
CA GLY A 69 9.14 5.33 -4.97
C GLY A 69 7.94 4.40 -5.00
N GLU A 70 7.07 4.45 -4.01
CA GLU A 70 5.80 3.72 -4.02
C GLU A 70 4.93 4.12 -5.19
N PHE A 71 4.09 3.19 -5.63
CA PHE A 71 3.06 3.46 -6.62
C PHE A 71 2.09 4.53 -6.11
N ASP A 72 1.84 5.57 -6.92
CA ASP A 72 0.86 6.61 -6.62
C ASP A 72 -0.52 6.21 -7.13
N ALA A 73 -1.39 5.75 -6.24
CA ALA A 73 -2.75 5.37 -6.57
C ALA A 73 -3.72 6.56 -6.61
N LEU A 74 -3.33 7.71 -6.09
CA LEU A 74 -4.25 8.83 -5.86
C LEU A 74 -4.89 9.37 -7.14
N PRO A 75 -4.18 9.55 -8.27
CA PRO A 75 -4.83 10.00 -9.50
C PRO A 75 -5.92 9.04 -9.99
N ALA A 76 -5.65 7.74 -9.97
CA ALA A 76 -6.63 6.73 -10.39
C ALA A 76 -7.84 6.68 -9.45
N LEU A 77 -7.59 6.76 -8.15
CA LEU A 77 -8.65 6.75 -7.14
C LEU A 77 -9.50 8.03 -7.19
N PHE A 78 -8.90 9.17 -7.44
CA PHE A 78 -9.65 10.40 -7.61
C PHE A 78 -10.61 10.32 -8.81
N ARG A 79 -10.16 9.79 -9.94
CA ARG A 79 -11.03 9.53 -11.10
C ARG A 79 -12.17 8.57 -10.76
N TRP A 80 -11.87 7.54 -9.96
CA TRP A 80 -12.89 6.62 -9.48
C TRP A 80 -13.97 7.33 -8.66
N THR A 81 -13.61 8.37 -7.88
CA THR A 81 -14.59 9.17 -7.11
C THR A 81 -15.50 10.02 -7.97
N GLU A 82 -15.09 10.35 -9.21
CA GLU A 82 -15.93 11.13 -10.14
C GLU A 82 -17.10 10.31 -10.67
N GLY A 83 -17.04 8.98 -10.58
CA GLY A 83 -18.17 8.11 -10.88
C GLY A 83 -19.03 7.85 -9.66
N GLU A 84 -20.20 7.30 -9.92
CA GLU A 84 -21.10 6.79 -8.88
C GLU A 84 -21.16 5.26 -8.99
N ASP A 85 -21.51 4.61 -7.90
CA ASP A 85 -21.80 3.18 -7.97
C ASP A 85 -23.13 2.91 -8.67
N VAL A 86 -23.46 1.63 -8.87
CA VAL A 86 -24.68 1.21 -9.55
C VAL A 86 -25.97 1.67 -8.85
N LYS A 87 -25.89 2.13 -7.60
CA LYS A 87 -27.00 2.67 -6.80
C LYS A 87 -27.00 4.19 -6.73
N GLY A 88 -26.12 4.86 -7.47
CA GLY A 88 -25.98 6.33 -7.45
C GLY A 88 -25.34 6.87 -6.17
N ARG A 89 -24.62 6.05 -5.41
CA ARG A 89 -23.95 6.48 -4.18
C ARG A 89 -22.64 7.18 -4.50
N HIS A 90 -22.37 8.27 -3.76
CA HIS A 90 -21.09 8.98 -3.89
C HIS A 90 -19.92 8.16 -3.36
N ARG A 91 -18.81 8.26 -4.05
CA ARG A 91 -17.54 7.63 -3.69
C ARG A 91 -16.63 8.62 -2.99
N VAL A 92 -15.90 8.14 -1.98
CA VAL A 92 -14.96 8.94 -1.20
C VAL A 92 -13.64 8.18 -1.05
N ILE A 93 -12.55 8.93 -1.08
CA ILE A 93 -11.23 8.42 -0.72
C ILE A 93 -10.63 9.25 0.39
N GLY A 94 -9.70 8.66 1.12
CA GLY A 94 -9.01 9.34 2.19
C GLY A 94 -7.60 8.81 2.42
N LEU A 95 -6.88 9.53 3.26
CA LEU A 95 -5.50 9.22 3.63
C LEU A 95 -5.41 8.92 5.13
N PRO A 96 -4.40 8.14 5.53
CA PRO A 96 -4.24 7.78 6.92
C PRO A 96 -3.72 8.94 7.75
N VAL A 97 -4.25 9.04 8.95
CA VAL A 97 -3.79 9.92 10.02
C VAL A 97 -3.45 9.05 11.21
N ILE A 98 -2.24 9.19 11.73
CA ILE A 98 -1.77 8.39 12.86
C ILE A 98 -2.37 8.90 14.16
N ASP A 99 -3.04 8.01 14.91
CA ASP A 99 -3.38 8.24 16.30
C ASP A 99 -2.12 7.99 17.15
N ARG A 100 -1.63 9.02 17.82
CA ARG A 100 -0.39 8.95 18.60
C ARG A 100 -0.49 8.06 19.83
N GLU A 101 -1.68 7.95 20.43
CA GLU A 101 -1.89 7.14 21.62
C GLU A 101 -1.97 5.64 21.30
N THR A 102 -2.83 5.29 20.32
CA THR A 102 -3.07 3.89 19.95
C THR A 102 -2.08 3.39 18.91
N ARG A 103 -1.39 4.29 18.20
CA ARG A 103 -0.54 3.99 17.04
C ARG A 103 -1.30 3.28 15.91
N GLN A 104 -2.59 3.51 15.84
CA GLN A 104 -3.48 3.04 14.78
C GLN A 104 -3.72 4.14 13.75
N LEU A 105 -4.18 3.75 12.57
CA LEU A 105 -4.51 4.67 11.50
C LEU A 105 -5.99 5.01 11.56
N ARG A 106 -6.30 6.29 11.39
CA ARG A 106 -7.63 6.80 11.08
C ARG A 106 -7.61 7.30 9.65
N PHE A 107 -8.73 7.28 8.96
CA PHE A 107 -8.81 7.74 7.59
C PHE A 107 -9.66 8.99 7.49
N HIS A 108 -9.07 10.04 6.92
CA HIS A 108 -9.71 11.33 6.70
C HIS A 108 -9.83 11.59 5.22
N ARG A 109 -10.95 12.19 4.83
CA ARG A 109 -11.24 12.49 3.43
C ARG A 109 -10.11 13.29 2.79
N TRP A 110 -9.74 12.86 1.59
CA TRP A 110 -8.78 13.55 0.75
C TRP A 110 -9.37 13.81 -0.63
N TYR A 111 -9.07 14.98 -1.17
CA TYR A 111 -9.33 15.38 -2.55
C TYR A 111 -8.24 16.36 -2.98
N PRO A 112 -7.95 16.49 -4.30
CA PRO A 112 -6.96 17.46 -4.77
C PRO A 112 -7.29 18.87 -4.29
N GLY A 113 -6.31 19.54 -3.68
CA GLY A 113 -6.49 20.89 -3.14
C GLY A 113 -7.07 20.96 -1.74
N CYS A 114 -7.40 19.84 -1.09
CA CYS A 114 -7.82 19.88 0.31
C CYS A 114 -6.69 20.38 1.22
N PRO A 115 -7.02 20.94 2.40
CA PRO A 115 -5.99 21.34 3.37
C PRO A 115 -5.13 20.14 3.77
N MET A 116 -3.82 20.34 3.77
CA MET A 116 -2.81 19.33 4.11
C MET A 116 -1.83 19.84 5.13
N GLU A 117 -1.26 18.94 5.91
CA GLU A 117 -0.15 19.19 6.81
C GLU A 117 0.75 17.98 6.86
N GLU A 118 1.98 18.13 7.33
CA GLU A 118 2.90 17.01 7.53
C GLU A 118 2.68 16.37 8.92
N ASP A 119 2.77 15.02 8.97
CA ASP A 119 2.78 14.30 10.24
C ASP A 119 4.18 14.30 10.87
N ALA A 120 4.33 13.56 11.99
CA ALA A 120 5.60 13.47 12.71
C ALA A 120 6.74 12.85 11.88
N TYR A 121 6.42 12.16 10.80
CA TYR A 121 7.38 11.54 9.87
C TYR A 121 7.60 12.36 8.60
N GLY A 122 7.02 13.57 8.51
CA GLY A 122 7.09 14.39 7.32
C GLY A 122 6.18 13.94 6.17
N ILE A 123 5.23 13.06 6.44
CA ILE A 123 4.30 12.55 5.41
C ILE A 123 3.07 13.45 5.36
N PRO A 124 2.68 13.95 4.17
CA PRO A 124 1.46 14.73 4.01
C PRO A 124 0.22 13.97 4.44
N LYS A 125 -0.62 14.64 5.21
CA LYS A 125 -1.92 14.14 5.65
C LYS A 125 -2.98 15.21 5.52
N PRO A 126 -4.28 14.85 5.39
CA PRO A 126 -5.36 15.82 5.41
C PRO A 126 -5.43 16.55 6.75
N LYS A 127 -5.73 17.85 6.68
CA LYS A 127 -5.93 18.71 7.85
C LYS A 127 -7.39 19.12 7.94
N ASP A 128 -8.04 18.80 9.06
CA ASP A 128 -9.40 19.22 9.39
C ASP A 128 -10.48 18.77 8.38
N THR A 129 -10.24 17.67 7.67
CA THR A 129 -11.28 17.05 6.85
C THR A 129 -12.02 15.96 7.62
N ASP A 130 -13.17 15.54 7.10
CA ASP A 130 -14.02 14.55 7.77
C ASP A 130 -13.34 13.18 7.87
N ARG A 131 -13.47 12.56 9.03
CA ARG A 131 -13.11 11.17 9.24
C ARG A 131 -14.20 10.25 8.69
N PHE A 132 -13.81 9.13 8.11
CA PHE A 132 -14.73 8.10 7.66
C PHE A 132 -14.19 6.69 7.94
N ALA A 133 -15.10 5.71 7.95
CA ALA A 133 -14.75 4.31 8.06
C ALA A 133 -14.53 3.73 6.66
N PRO A 134 -13.31 3.32 6.29
CA PRO A 134 -13.07 2.74 4.97
C PRO A 134 -13.69 1.35 4.86
N GLN A 135 -14.25 1.04 3.71
CA GLN A 135 -14.77 -0.28 3.36
C GLN A 135 -13.70 -1.11 2.65
N LEU A 136 -12.75 -0.43 2.02
CA LEU A 136 -11.61 -1.02 1.32
C LEU A 136 -10.37 -0.20 1.66
N LEU A 137 -9.26 -0.91 1.94
CA LEU A 137 -7.96 -0.29 2.17
C LEU A 137 -6.99 -0.70 1.07
N LEU A 138 -6.38 0.29 0.41
CA LEU A 138 -5.13 0.06 -0.33
C LEU A 138 -3.98 0.12 0.66
N VAL A 139 -3.19 -0.95 0.69
CA VAL A 139 -2.07 -1.08 1.63
C VAL A 139 -0.75 -1.12 0.84
N PRO A 140 0.16 -0.16 1.06
CA PRO A 140 1.42 -0.15 0.35
C PRO A 140 2.29 -1.33 0.80
N CYS A 141 2.90 -2.02 -0.17
CA CYS A 141 3.77 -3.16 0.08
C CYS A 141 5.20 -2.86 -0.34
N VAL A 142 6.16 -2.98 0.56
CA VAL A 142 7.58 -3.07 0.21
C VAL A 142 7.83 -4.41 -0.47
N GLY A 143 7.25 -5.45 0.08
CA GLY A 143 7.21 -6.79 -0.47
C GLY A 143 5.96 -7.53 -0.03
N PHE A 144 5.73 -8.68 -0.61
CA PHE A 144 4.60 -9.54 -0.29
C PHE A 144 4.97 -11.00 -0.53
N GLY A 145 4.23 -11.90 0.08
CA GLY A 145 4.48 -13.33 -0.01
C GLY A 145 3.21 -14.15 -0.21
N PRO A 146 3.33 -15.48 -0.19
CA PRO A 146 2.20 -16.37 -0.32
C PRO A 146 1.13 -16.12 0.74
N GLY A 147 -0.14 -16.28 0.36
CA GLY A 147 -1.25 -16.17 1.31
C GLY A 147 -1.59 -14.76 1.74
N GLY A 148 -1.16 -13.74 1.02
CA GLY A 148 -1.42 -12.34 1.36
C GLY A 148 -0.49 -11.77 2.42
N LEU A 149 0.63 -12.44 2.71
CA LEU A 149 1.64 -11.90 3.62
C LEU A 149 2.25 -10.63 3.07
N ARG A 150 2.48 -9.66 3.94
CA ARG A 150 2.99 -8.34 3.57
C ARG A 150 4.26 -8.02 4.34
N LEU A 151 5.23 -7.47 3.64
CA LEU A 151 6.39 -6.80 4.20
C LEU A 151 6.18 -5.28 4.07
N GLY A 152 5.98 -4.61 5.19
CA GLY A 152 5.88 -3.15 5.25
C GLY A 152 7.17 -2.52 5.76
N TYR A 153 7.05 -1.32 6.36
CA TYR A 153 8.21 -0.57 6.87
C TYR A 153 8.62 -0.94 8.31
N GLY A 154 7.90 -1.87 8.94
CA GLY A 154 8.25 -2.38 10.28
C GLY A 154 7.58 -1.66 11.45
N GLY A 155 6.79 -0.60 11.21
CA GLY A 155 6.09 0.15 12.27
C GLY A 155 4.84 -0.54 12.82
N GLY A 156 4.27 -1.50 12.11
CA GLY A 156 3.09 -2.28 12.52
C GLY A 156 1.78 -1.49 12.53
N PHE A 157 1.73 -0.31 11.88
CA PHE A 157 0.54 0.54 11.87
C PHE A 157 -0.68 -0.14 11.25
N TYR A 158 -0.49 -0.80 10.10
CA TYR A 158 -1.60 -1.50 9.43
C TYR A 158 -2.04 -2.73 10.21
N ASP A 159 -1.13 -3.52 10.75
CA ASP A 159 -1.48 -4.71 11.55
C ASP A 159 -2.29 -4.32 12.80
N ARG A 160 -1.85 -3.28 13.53
CA ARG A 160 -2.61 -2.78 14.69
C ARG A 160 -3.98 -2.24 14.30
N THR A 161 -4.05 -1.50 13.19
CA THR A 161 -5.31 -0.94 12.71
C THR A 161 -6.28 -2.05 12.32
N LEU A 162 -5.82 -3.03 11.54
CA LEU A 162 -6.66 -4.12 11.04
C LEU A 162 -7.11 -5.07 12.17
N ALA A 163 -6.34 -5.19 13.24
CA ALA A 163 -6.71 -6.00 14.38
C ALA A 163 -7.93 -5.45 15.15
N THR A 164 -8.26 -4.17 15.01
CA THR A 164 -9.29 -3.49 15.81
C THR A 164 -10.42 -2.87 15.01
N LEU A 165 -10.27 -2.71 13.69
CA LEU A 165 -11.33 -2.13 12.84
C LEU A 165 -12.53 -3.08 12.70
N GLU A 166 -13.72 -2.56 13.05
CA GLU A 166 -15.00 -3.23 12.90
C GLU A 166 -16.03 -2.30 12.23
N PRO A 167 -16.67 -2.71 11.14
CA PRO A 167 -16.37 -3.92 10.37
C PRO A 167 -14.99 -3.83 9.71
N ARG A 168 -14.34 -4.98 9.57
CA ARG A 168 -13.00 -5.03 8.96
C ARG A 168 -13.12 -4.71 7.46
N PRO A 169 -12.35 -3.72 6.94
CA PRO A 169 -12.36 -3.42 5.52
C PRO A 169 -11.72 -4.55 4.71
N PHE A 170 -12.09 -4.65 3.45
CA PHE A 170 -11.36 -5.48 2.50
C PHE A 170 -9.99 -4.85 2.24
N THR A 171 -8.92 -5.64 2.35
CA THR A 171 -7.56 -5.13 2.20
C THR A 171 -6.95 -5.59 0.88
N VAL A 172 -6.45 -4.63 0.10
CA VAL A 172 -5.72 -4.90 -1.13
C VAL A 172 -4.33 -4.29 -1.04
N GLY A 173 -3.32 -5.16 -1.09
CA GLY A 173 -1.93 -4.73 -1.18
C GLY A 173 -1.62 -4.24 -2.58
N VAL A 174 -0.79 -3.21 -2.68
CA VAL A 174 -0.35 -2.65 -3.94
C VAL A 174 1.17 -2.50 -3.90
N GLY A 175 1.84 -3.10 -4.86
CA GLY A 175 3.29 -3.07 -4.96
C GLY A 175 3.74 -3.56 -6.32
N TYR A 176 5.05 -3.44 -6.60
CA TYR A 176 5.62 -3.94 -7.83
C TYR A 176 5.99 -5.41 -7.71
N ALA A 177 5.92 -6.14 -8.83
CA ALA A 177 6.12 -7.59 -8.86
C ALA A 177 7.49 -8.04 -8.34
N HIS A 178 8.52 -7.18 -8.45
CA HIS A 178 9.86 -7.48 -7.89
C HIS A 178 9.82 -7.74 -6.38
N GLY A 179 8.81 -7.25 -5.69
CA GLY A 179 8.64 -7.42 -4.25
C GLY A 179 8.07 -8.75 -3.81
N PHE A 180 7.81 -9.68 -4.73
CA PHE A 180 7.35 -11.01 -4.36
C PHE A 180 8.47 -11.82 -3.69
N ILE A 181 8.16 -12.37 -2.50
CA ILE A 181 9.09 -13.13 -1.67
C ILE A 181 8.49 -14.50 -1.41
N PRO A 182 8.88 -15.53 -2.18
CA PRO A 182 8.26 -16.87 -2.09
C PRO A 182 8.38 -17.53 -0.70
N TRP A 183 9.41 -17.17 0.05
CA TRP A 183 9.77 -17.74 1.35
C TRP A 183 9.40 -16.83 2.53
N LEU A 184 8.63 -15.75 2.29
CA LEU A 184 8.22 -14.84 3.37
C LEU A 184 7.40 -15.59 4.40
N GLU A 185 7.80 -15.47 5.66
CA GLU A 185 7.09 -16.03 6.80
C GLU A 185 6.37 -14.93 7.58
N GLY A 186 5.14 -15.23 7.99
CA GLY A 186 4.36 -14.34 8.83
C GLY A 186 4.67 -14.50 10.31
N GLU A 187 4.43 -13.46 11.07
CA GLU A 187 4.46 -13.45 12.53
C GLU A 187 3.02 -13.52 13.07
N PRO A 188 2.81 -13.94 14.36
CA PRO A 188 1.45 -14.13 14.89
C PRO A 188 0.56 -12.88 14.83
N HIS A 189 1.16 -11.68 14.88
CA HIS A 189 0.42 -10.40 14.84
C HIS A 189 0.16 -9.89 13.43
N ASP A 190 0.74 -10.52 12.41
CA ASP A 190 0.55 -10.11 11.02
C ASP A 190 -0.88 -10.44 10.57
N VAL A 191 -1.53 -9.45 9.94
CA VAL A 191 -2.85 -9.62 9.36
C VAL A 191 -2.69 -9.79 7.85
N PRO A 192 -2.96 -10.99 7.30
CA PRO A 192 -2.85 -11.20 5.85
C PRO A 192 -3.79 -10.31 5.06
N LEU A 193 -3.33 -9.87 3.89
CA LEU A 193 -4.15 -9.12 2.94
C LEU A 193 -5.17 -10.02 2.24
N ASP A 194 -6.29 -9.43 1.80
CA ASP A 194 -7.31 -10.15 1.05
C ASP A 194 -6.99 -10.26 -0.44
N ALA A 195 -6.20 -9.32 -0.97
CA ALA A 195 -5.71 -9.36 -2.34
C ALA A 195 -4.39 -8.59 -2.45
N VAL A 196 -3.62 -8.86 -3.50
CA VAL A 196 -2.43 -8.10 -3.86
C VAL A 196 -2.44 -7.83 -5.36
N LEU A 197 -2.26 -6.57 -5.75
CA LEU A 197 -2.14 -6.14 -7.13
C LEU A 197 -0.70 -5.71 -7.43
N THR A 198 -0.23 -6.08 -8.60
CA THR A 198 1.05 -5.61 -9.16
C THR A 198 0.83 -5.10 -10.57
N GLU A 199 1.89 -4.59 -11.20
CA GLU A 199 1.85 -4.21 -12.62
C GLU A 199 1.52 -5.38 -13.56
N ASP A 200 1.69 -6.61 -13.10
CA ASP A 200 1.41 -7.82 -13.90
C ASP A 200 -0.03 -8.33 -13.71
N GLY A 201 -0.82 -7.71 -12.84
CA GLY A 201 -2.19 -8.09 -12.57
C GLY A 201 -2.44 -8.45 -11.10
N VAL A 202 -3.44 -9.30 -10.86
CA VAL A 202 -3.76 -9.81 -9.51
C VAL A 202 -2.74 -10.89 -9.15
N ALA A 203 -1.85 -10.57 -8.22
CA ALA A 203 -0.83 -11.51 -7.75
C ALA A 203 -1.37 -12.50 -6.71
N TRP A 204 -2.35 -12.08 -5.92
CA TRP A 204 -3.00 -12.89 -4.90
C TRP A 204 -4.43 -12.42 -4.69
N GLN A 205 -5.32 -13.34 -4.46
CA GLN A 205 -6.67 -13.03 -4.00
C GLN A 205 -7.18 -14.18 -3.14
N LYS A 206 -7.68 -13.83 -1.96
CA LYS A 206 -8.31 -14.78 -1.06
C LYS A 206 -9.52 -15.41 -1.73
N ALA A 207 -9.68 -16.73 -1.57
CA ALA A 207 -10.87 -17.43 -2.02
C ALA A 207 -12.10 -16.89 -1.29
N GLY A 208 -13.14 -16.59 -2.05
CA GLY A 208 -14.43 -16.11 -1.54
C GLY A 208 -15.25 -17.20 -0.87
#